data_f975c61b91245c68df75eece91a015e6
#
_entry.id   f975c61b91245c68df75eece91a015e6
#
_cell.length_a   1.000
_cell.length_b   1.000
_cell.length_c   1.000
_cell.angle_alpha   90.00
_cell.angle_beta   90.00
_cell.angle_gamma   90.00
#
_symmetry.space_group_name_H-M   'P 1'
#
loop_
_entity.id
_entity.type
_entity.pdbx_description
1 polymer ?
#
loop_
_entity_poly.entity_id
_entity_poly.type
_entity_poly.pdbx_seq_one_letter_code
_entity_poly.pdbx_strand_id
1 'polypeptide(L)'
;MKNIKFGSLEDGRTAGLYILESAVGMRAAVTDYGAALVSLAVPDSKGVMRDVVLGYDDAHGYETGSGFIGASVGRFANRIAGAGFELNGQRYSLTANDGTNCLRSEEHTSELQSRI
;
A
#
# COMPACT_ATOMS: atom_id res chain seq x y z
N MET A 1 3.23 -10.65 16.45
CA MET A 1 2.46 -9.90 15.45
C MET A 1 0.99 -9.89 15.84
N LYS A 2 0.36 -8.74 15.81
CA LYS A 2 -1.06 -8.55 16.16
C LYS A 2 -1.83 -8.13 14.91
N ASN A 3 -3.01 -8.69 14.70
CA ASN A 3 -3.91 -8.35 13.60
C ASN A 3 -5.22 -7.78 14.17
N ILE A 4 -5.63 -6.63 13.66
CA ILE A 4 -6.89 -5.99 14.01
C ILE A 4 -7.65 -5.54 12.75
N LYS A 5 -8.97 -5.33 12.88
CA LYS A 5 -9.76 -4.74 11.80
C LYS A 5 -9.33 -3.29 11.57
N PHE A 6 -9.04 -2.93 10.32
CA PHE A 6 -8.63 -1.57 9.92
C PHE A 6 -9.75 -0.78 9.24
N GLY A 7 -10.78 -1.45 8.78
CA GLY A 7 -11.93 -0.82 8.16
C GLY A 7 -12.54 -1.67 7.06
N SER A 8 -13.61 -1.17 6.48
CA SER A 8 -14.28 -1.81 5.35
C SER A 8 -14.04 -1.00 4.08
N LEU A 9 -13.83 -1.70 2.97
CA LEU A 9 -13.70 -1.12 1.64
C LEU A 9 -15.09 -0.88 1.03
N GLU A 10 -15.17 -0.07 -0.03
CA GLU A 10 -16.41 0.23 -0.73
C GLU A 10 -17.11 -1.03 -1.29
N ASP A 11 -16.33 -2.03 -1.66
CA ASP A 11 -16.84 -3.33 -2.16
C ASP A 11 -17.30 -4.28 -1.04
N GLY A 12 -17.27 -3.86 0.22
CA GLY A 12 -17.69 -4.62 1.39
C GLY A 12 -16.63 -5.51 2.01
N ARG A 13 -15.45 -5.64 1.41
CA ARG A 13 -14.32 -6.38 2.02
C ARG A 13 -13.79 -5.66 3.25
N THR A 14 -13.25 -6.41 4.18
CA THR A 14 -12.61 -5.87 5.38
C THR A 14 -11.11 -5.88 5.21
N ALA A 15 -10.47 -4.73 5.44
CA ALA A 15 -9.02 -4.63 5.52
C ALA A 15 -8.53 -4.88 6.94
N GLY A 16 -7.40 -5.57 7.04
CA GLY A 16 -6.69 -5.83 8.29
C GLY A 16 -5.53 -4.86 8.49
N LEU A 17 -5.17 -4.67 9.75
CA LEU A 17 -3.96 -3.94 10.16
C LEU A 17 -3.07 -4.89 10.98
N TYR A 18 -1.86 -5.07 10.50
CA TYR A 18 -0.87 -5.96 11.10
C TYR A 18 0.16 -5.12 11.85
N ILE A 19 0.28 -5.37 13.14
CA ILE A 19 1.18 -4.64 14.03
C ILE A 19 2.38 -5.52 14.34
N LEU A 20 3.55 -5.04 13.97
CA LEU A 20 4.85 -5.63 14.24
C LEU A 20 5.53 -4.82 15.34
N GLU A 21 6.09 -5.50 16.31
CA GLU A 21 6.78 -4.84 17.44
C GLU A 21 8.14 -5.48 17.66
N SER A 22 9.16 -4.64 17.78
CA SER A 22 10.52 -5.09 18.09
C SER A 22 10.73 -5.22 19.60
N ALA A 23 11.77 -5.93 20.00
CA ALA A 23 12.14 -6.10 21.42
C ALA A 23 12.45 -4.77 22.14
N VAL A 24 12.80 -3.72 21.39
CA VAL A 24 13.09 -2.39 21.92
C VAL A 24 11.90 -1.44 21.85
N GLY A 25 10.71 -1.95 21.53
CA GLY A 25 9.47 -1.17 21.52
C GLY A 25 9.18 -0.40 20.24
N MET A 26 10.02 -0.49 19.20
CA MET A 26 9.66 0.06 17.89
C MET A 26 8.45 -0.70 17.34
N ARG A 27 7.55 0.04 16.69
CA ARG A 27 6.29 -0.53 16.20
C ARG A 27 6.02 -0.09 14.76
N ALA A 28 5.74 -1.05 13.89
CA ALA A 28 5.25 -0.79 12.54
C ALA A 28 3.83 -1.33 12.39
N ALA A 29 2.97 -0.59 11.71
CA ALA A 29 1.63 -1.05 11.33
C ALA A 29 1.51 -1.04 9.81
N VAL A 30 1.10 -2.17 9.25
CA VAL A 30 0.96 -2.38 7.80
C VAL A 30 -0.44 -2.92 7.53
N THR A 31 -1.15 -2.35 6.59
CA THR A 31 -2.44 -2.90 6.15
C THR A 31 -2.26 -3.90 5.01
N ASP A 32 -3.16 -4.88 4.93
CA ASP A 32 -3.24 -5.79 3.79
C ASP A 32 -3.86 -5.14 2.53
N TYR A 33 -4.38 -3.92 2.67
CA TYR A 33 -4.75 -3.12 1.51
C TYR A 33 -3.49 -2.49 0.89
N GLY A 34 -2.98 -3.13 -0.16
CA GLY A 34 -1.78 -2.68 -0.88
C GLY A 34 -0.47 -2.79 -0.09
N ALA A 35 -0.45 -3.56 1.00
CA ALA A 35 0.70 -3.64 1.91
C ALA A 35 1.22 -2.25 2.31
N ALA A 36 0.29 -1.30 2.54
CA ALA A 36 0.67 0.07 2.86
C ALA A 36 1.19 0.18 4.30
N LEU A 37 2.30 0.90 4.46
CA LEU A 37 2.83 1.27 5.77
C LEU A 37 1.96 2.38 6.35
N VAL A 38 1.24 2.07 7.42
CA VAL A 38 0.27 2.97 8.06
C VAL A 38 0.93 3.82 9.14
N SER A 39 1.78 3.22 9.96
CA SER A 39 2.53 3.92 10.99
C SER A 39 3.88 3.27 11.26
N LEU A 40 4.82 4.06 11.70
CA LEU A 40 6.13 3.60 12.16
C LEU A 40 6.54 4.42 13.39
N ALA A 41 6.37 3.82 14.57
CA ALA A 41 6.77 4.44 15.83
C ALA A 41 8.20 4.06 16.17
N VAL A 42 9.04 5.08 16.31
CA VAL A 42 10.46 4.94 16.66
C VAL A 42 10.79 5.84 17.87
N PRO A 43 11.78 5.48 18.71
CA PRO A 43 12.16 6.32 19.82
C PRO A 43 12.91 7.58 19.32
N ASP A 44 12.57 8.72 19.87
CA ASP A 44 13.36 9.94 19.70
C ASP A 44 14.63 9.93 20.59
N SER A 45 15.41 10.99 20.57
CA SER A 45 16.63 11.12 21.38
C SER A 45 16.41 11.04 22.88
N LYS A 46 15.17 11.19 23.34
CA LYS A 46 14.76 11.10 24.75
C LYS A 46 14.06 9.77 25.08
N GLY A 47 13.98 8.85 24.11
CA GLY A 47 13.31 7.56 24.24
C GLY A 47 11.80 7.61 24.11
N VAL A 48 11.21 8.74 23.72
CA VAL A 48 9.77 8.89 23.49
C VAL A 48 9.42 8.35 22.11
N MET A 49 8.45 7.43 22.05
CA MET A 49 8.00 6.85 20.78
C MET A 49 7.23 7.88 19.97
N ARG A 50 7.64 8.05 18.72
CA ARG A 50 7.00 8.98 17.77
C ARG A 50 6.71 8.28 16.46
N ASP A 51 5.51 8.49 15.93
CA ASP A 51 5.17 8.06 14.57
C ASP A 51 5.85 9.00 13.56
N VAL A 52 6.64 8.45 12.67
CA VAL A 52 7.47 9.20 11.72
C VAL A 52 6.98 9.07 10.27
N VAL A 53 5.81 8.47 10.05
CA VAL A 53 5.23 8.33 8.72
C VAL A 53 3.85 8.98 8.66
N LEU A 54 3.47 9.43 7.47
CA LEU A 54 2.11 9.88 7.19
C LEU A 54 1.22 8.69 6.88
N GLY A 55 0.00 8.70 7.40
CA GLY A 55 -0.98 7.64 7.18
C GLY A 55 -2.40 8.13 7.41
N TYR A 56 -3.36 7.28 7.08
CA TYR A 56 -4.78 7.49 7.35
C TYR A 56 -5.21 6.64 8.55
N ASP A 57 -6.32 7.01 9.17
CA ASP A 57 -6.82 6.36 10.38
C ASP A 57 -7.56 5.04 10.09
N ASP A 58 -7.99 4.83 8.86
CA ASP A 58 -8.70 3.63 8.41
C ASP A 58 -8.43 3.28 6.95
N ALA A 59 -8.91 2.11 6.52
CA ALA A 59 -8.76 1.63 5.16
C ALA A 59 -9.43 2.52 4.11
N HIS A 60 -10.54 3.18 4.45
CA HIS A 60 -11.25 4.08 3.55
C HIS A 60 -10.38 5.26 3.12
N GLY A 61 -9.55 5.79 4.02
CA GLY A 61 -8.58 6.83 3.68
C GLY A 61 -7.57 6.39 2.62
N TYR A 62 -7.11 5.14 2.67
CA TYR A 62 -6.20 4.58 1.66
C TYR A 62 -6.89 4.28 0.34
N GLU A 63 -8.16 3.93 0.36
CA GLU A 63 -8.95 3.65 -0.84
C GLU A 63 -9.29 4.92 -1.61
N THR A 64 -9.65 6.00 -0.93
CA THR A 64 -10.12 7.25 -1.52
C THR A 64 -9.07 8.35 -1.58
N GLY A 65 -8.01 8.24 -0.79
CA GLY A 65 -6.94 9.24 -0.73
C GLY A 65 -6.10 9.29 -2.00
N SER A 66 -5.58 10.47 -2.30
CA SER A 66 -4.63 10.69 -3.37
C SER A 66 -3.20 10.72 -2.82
N GLY A 67 -2.19 10.49 -3.69
CA GLY A 67 -0.78 10.64 -3.33
C GLY A 67 -0.07 9.37 -2.90
N PHE A 68 -0.75 8.22 -2.89
CA PHE A 68 -0.15 6.90 -2.67
C PHE A 68 0.64 6.78 -1.36
N ILE A 69 0.16 7.44 -0.29
CA ILE A 69 0.82 7.49 1.01
C ILE A 69 1.04 6.06 1.54
N GLY A 70 2.28 5.75 1.91
CA GLY A 70 2.66 4.46 2.47
C GLY A 70 2.61 3.27 1.51
N ALA A 71 2.23 3.46 0.25
CA ALA A 71 2.03 2.37 -0.70
C ALA A 71 3.31 1.58 -0.94
N SER A 72 3.20 0.25 -0.90
CA SER A 72 4.25 -0.66 -1.37
C SER A 72 4.18 -0.76 -2.88
N VAL A 73 5.28 -0.46 -3.56
CA VAL A 73 5.36 -0.40 -5.03
C VAL A 73 5.89 -1.71 -5.58
N GLY A 74 5.15 -2.31 -6.49
CA GLY A 74 5.49 -3.53 -7.21
C GLY A 74 4.36 -3.88 -8.22
N ARG A 75 4.59 -4.73 -9.15
CA ARG A 75 5.84 -5.42 -9.55
C ARG A 75 6.79 -4.50 -10.28
N PHE A 76 6.27 -3.53 -11.02
CA PHE A 76 7.03 -2.55 -11.77
C PHE A 76 6.73 -1.14 -11.24
N ALA A 77 7.77 -0.43 -10.82
CA ALA A 77 7.66 0.93 -10.33
C ALA A 77 7.58 1.93 -11.51
N ASN A 78 7.10 3.14 -11.20
CA ASN A 78 7.01 4.24 -12.16
C ASN A 78 6.03 3.91 -13.32
N ARG A 79 6.27 4.40 -14.52
CA ARG A 79 5.32 4.34 -15.63
C ARG A 79 5.70 3.29 -16.67
N ILE A 80 4.67 2.65 -17.23
CA ILE A 80 4.78 1.78 -18.38
C ILE A 80 4.11 2.52 -19.56
N ALA A 81 4.92 2.94 -20.51
CA ALA A 81 4.47 3.71 -21.67
C ALA A 81 3.43 2.93 -22.48
N GLY A 82 2.36 3.62 -22.88
CA GLY A 82 1.28 3.03 -23.67
C GLY A 82 0.50 1.92 -22.95
N ALA A 83 0.64 1.82 -21.62
CA ALA A 83 -0.03 0.83 -20.78
C ALA A 83 0.09 -0.61 -21.34
N GLY A 84 1.27 -0.98 -21.79
CA GLY A 84 1.49 -2.32 -22.32
C GLY A 84 2.96 -2.60 -22.59
N PHE A 85 3.27 -3.88 -22.71
CA PHE A 85 4.62 -4.34 -23.02
C PHE A 85 4.57 -5.68 -23.77
N GLU A 86 5.67 -6.02 -24.38
CA GLU A 86 5.85 -7.30 -25.07
C GLU A 86 6.90 -8.13 -24.33
N LEU A 87 6.60 -9.40 -24.09
CA LEU A 87 7.48 -10.34 -23.44
C LEU A 87 7.36 -11.72 -24.10
N ASN A 88 8.50 -12.26 -24.50
CA ASN A 88 8.56 -13.57 -25.19
C ASN A 88 7.67 -13.68 -26.42
N GLY A 89 7.56 -12.58 -27.20
CA GLY A 89 6.72 -12.50 -28.39
C GLY A 89 5.22 -12.33 -28.11
N GLN A 90 4.81 -12.18 -26.85
CA GLN A 90 3.43 -11.97 -26.45
C GLN A 90 3.20 -10.54 -25.94
N ARG A 91 2.13 -9.90 -26.42
CA ARG A 91 1.71 -8.58 -25.96
C ARG A 91 0.85 -8.70 -24.70
N TYR A 92 1.20 -7.91 -23.70
CA TYR A 92 0.43 -7.74 -22.46
C TYR A 92 -0.10 -6.32 -22.39
N SER A 93 -1.42 -6.18 -22.22
CA SER A 93 -2.08 -4.89 -22.07
C SER A 93 -2.43 -4.66 -20.60
N LEU A 94 -2.17 -3.45 -20.11
CA LEU A 94 -2.43 -3.01 -18.75
C LEU A 94 -3.52 -1.94 -18.75
N THR A 95 -4.07 -1.66 -17.58
CA THR A 95 -5.00 -0.55 -17.40
C THR A 95 -4.24 0.78 -17.51
N ALA A 96 -4.71 1.68 -18.38
CA ALA A 96 -4.21 3.03 -18.47
C ALA A 96 -4.79 3.88 -17.34
N ASN A 97 -4.03 4.08 -16.27
CA ASN A 97 -4.42 4.83 -15.08
C ASN A 97 -3.72 6.19 -14.96
N ASP A 98 -2.85 6.53 -15.91
CA ASP A 98 -2.14 7.81 -16.01
C ASP A 98 -2.11 8.28 -17.47
N GLY A 99 -3.20 8.89 -17.91
CA GLY A 99 -3.39 9.24 -19.32
C GLY A 99 -3.42 7.98 -20.19
N THR A 100 -2.48 7.86 -21.13
CA THR A 100 -2.30 6.68 -21.98
C THR A 100 -1.34 5.64 -21.40
N ASN A 101 -0.75 5.92 -20.23
CA ASN A 101 0.27 5.09 -19.61
C ASN A 101 -0.30 4.33 -18.41
N CYS A 102 0.41 3.29 -17.96
CA CYS A 102 0.18 2.66 -16.67
C CYS A 102 1.19 3.20 -15.66
N LEU A 103 0.70 3.80 -14.58
CA LEU A 103 1.51 4.20 -13.45
C LEU A 103 1.46 3.09 -12.41
N ARG A 104 2.61 2.53 -12.10
CA ARG A 104 2.78 1.42 -11.15
C ARG A 104 1.89 0.22 -11.50
N SER A 105 2.46 -0.93 -11.62
CA SER A 105 1.72 -2.12 -12.07
C SER A 105 0.65 -2.60 -11.08
N GLU A 106 0.74 -2.23 -9.82
CA GLU A 106 -0.25 -2.57 -8.79
C GLU A 106 -1.54 -1.76 -8.88
N GLU A 107 -1.52 -0.60 -9.51
CA GLU A 107 -2.68 0.30 -9.57
C GLU A 107 -3.82 -0.20 -10.48
N HIS A 108 -3.55 -1.17 -11.34
CA HIS A 108 -4.55 -1.68 -12.28
C HIS A 108 -5.43 -2.79 -11.72
N THR A 109 -5.16 -3.28 -10.50
CA THR A 109 -6.00 -4.29 -9.86
C THR A 109 -6.08 -4.05 -8.35
N SER A 110 -7.20 -3.50 -7.91
CA SER A 110 -7.54 -3.45 -6.48
C SER A 110 -7.52 -4.84 -5.82
N GLU A 111 -7.76 -5.90 -6.60
CA GLU A 111 -7.73 -7.29 -6.13
C GLU A 111 -6.32 -7.80 -5.84
N LEU A 112 -5.31 -7.39 -6.60
CA LEU A 112 -3.91 -7.76 -6.33
C LEU A 112 -3.37 -7.05 -5.09
N GLN A 113 -3.82 -5.85 -4.82
CA GLN A 113 -3.44 -5.10 -3.63
C GLN A 113 -3.97 -5.75 -2.35
N SER A 114 -5.13 -6.40 -2.40
CA SER A 114 -5.74 -7.05 -1.23
C SER A 114 -5.17 -8.42 -0.90
N ARG A 115 -4.30 -8.98 -1.73
CA ARG A 115 -3.77 -10.36 -1.59
C ARG A 115 -2.32 -10.45 -1.12
N ILE A 116 -1.71 -9.33 -0.82
CA ILE A 116 -0.32 -9.31 -0.35
C ILE A 116 -0.21 -9.57 1.15
#